data_a6c267b77755ae5fb9502768dc6fbbbb
#
_entry.id   a6c267b77755ae5fb9502768dc6fbbbb
#
_cell.length_a   1.000
_cell.length_b   1.000
_cell.length_c   1.000
_cell.angle_alpha   90.00
_cell.angle_beta   90.00
_cell.angle_gamma   90.00
#
_symmetry.space_group_name_H-M   'P 1'
#
loop_
_entity.id
_entity.type
_entity.pdbx_description
1 polymer ?
#
loop_
_entity_poly.entity_id
_entity_poly.type
_entity_poly.pdbx_seq_one_letter_code
_entity_poly.pdbx_strand_id
1 'polypeptide(L)'
;MLKGKTVVLGVTGSIAAYKIANLASMLVKQHADVNVIMTHNATNFINPITFETLTGNKCLIDTFDRNFQYSVEHVALAKQADLVMVAPASANVIGKIAYGIADDMLTTTVMACPCKKMISPAMNHNMYHNPIVQDNIQKLERFGYEMIAPDRGMLANGDDGDGRMPEPEVLFEYILRELAFEKDLAGKKVLVTAGATMEAIDPVRYITNHSSGKMGCALAKAAMQRGAKVTLVAGHMEVLPPMFVDVVNVKSAADMFEAVTKLAPEQDIIVKAAAVADYTPVEVADNKIKKSDDDMKIELKRTKDILGYLGQHKRDGQVICGFSMETQDVIKNSEKKLTNKNCDMICANSLKTAGAGFKTDTNVITLITEGGAVELPMMTKEDAAHRILDELAKMI
;
A
#
# COMPACT_ATOMS: atom_id res chain seq x y z
N MET A 1 -0.06 -13.96 5.01
CA MET A 1 -1.10 -13.19 4.30
C MET A 1 -1.74 -13.97 3.14
N LEU A 2 -0.97 -14.75 2.37
CA LEU A 2 -1.46 -15.42 1.14
C LEU A 2 -1.73 -16.93 1.30
N LYS A 3 -1.96 -17.43 2.51
CA LYS A 3 -2.26 -18.84 2.74
C LYS A 3 -3.54 -19.26 2.02
N GLY A 4 -3.45 -20.33 1.21
CA GLY A 4 -4.56 -20.83 0.41
C GLY A 4 -4.81 -20.07 -0.89
N LYS A 5 -3.91 -19.12 -1.26
CA LYS A 5 -3.94 -18.40 -2.53
C LYS A 5 -2.94 -19.01 -3.50
N THR A 6 -3.38 -19.20 -4.75
CA THR A 6 -2.56 -19.72 -5.85
C THR A 6 -2.19 -18.56 -6.79
N VAL A 7 -0.90 -18.31 -6.95
CA VAL A 7 -0.33 -17.29 -7.84
C VAL A 7 0.40 -17.95 -8.98
N VAL A 8 0.04 -17.62 -10.22
CA VAL A 8 0.74 -18.06 -11.42
C VAL A 8 1.67 -16.94 -11.91
N LEU A 9 2.96 -17.23 -11.97
CA LEU A 9 3.98 -16.33 -12.50
C LEU A 9 4.36 -16.78 -13.92
N GLY A 10 4.08 -15.95 -14.92
CA GLY A 10 4.50 -16.14 -16.30
C GLY A 10 5.82 -15.44 -16.58
N VAL A 11 6.89 -16.18 -16.87
CA VAL A 11 8.22 -15.64 -17.11
C VAL A 11 8.55 -15.71 -18.58
N THR A 12 8.90 -14.57 -19.20
CA THR A 12 9.21 -14.52 -20.64
C THR A 12 10.66 -14.14 -20.91
N GLY A 13 11.07 -14.20 -22.17
CA GLY A 13 12.46 -13.98 -22.62
C GLY A 13 12.92 -12.53 -22.48
N SER A 14 13.35 -12.17 -21.29
CA SER A 14 13.95 -10.89 -20.95
C SER A 14 15.05 -11.07 -19.90
N ILE A 15 16.08 -10.24 -19.94
CA ILE A 15 17.13 -10.24 -18.90
C ILE A 15 16.54 -10.07 -17.49
N ALA A 16 15.41 -9.37 -17.34
CA ALA A 16 14.75 -9.17 -16.05
C ALA A 16 14.15 -10.45 -15.44
N ALA A 17 14.17 -11.59 -16.12
CA ALA A 17 13.66 -12.87 -15.63
C ALA A 17 14.31 -13.31 -14.29
N TYR A 18 15.60 -12.97 -14.06
CA TYR A 18 16.27 -13.31 -12.80
C TYR A 18 15.62 -12.68 -11.57
N LYS A 19 14.98 -11.50 -11.71
CA LYS A 19 14.30 -10.80 -10.63
C LYS A 19 13.08 -11.58 -10.11
N ILE A 20 12.45 -12.39 -10.96
CA ILE A 20 11.24 -13.12 -10.60
C ILE A 20 11.52 -14.24 -9.61
N ALA A 21 12.74 -14.74 -9.55
CA ALA A 21 13.16 -15.67 -8.49
C ALA A 21 12.98 -15.04 -7.09
N ASN A 22 13.31 -13.76 -6.94
CA ASN A 22 13.10 -13.04 -5.69
C ASN A 22 11.59 -12.88 -5.40
N LEU A 23 10.78 -12.46 -6.37
CA LEU A 23 9.32 -12.37 -6.23
C LEU A 23 8.69 -13.71 -5.82
N ALA A 24 9.09 -14.81 -6.46
CA ALA A 24 8.63 -16.15 -6.11
C ALA A 24 8.95 -16.49 -4.65
N SER A 25 10.19 -16.22 -4.21
CA SER A 25 10.61 -16.41 -2.81
C SER A 25 9.79 -15.56 -1.82
N MET A 26 9.49 -14.29 -2.16
CA MET A 26 8.66 -13.41 -1.33
C MET A 26 7.24 -13.96 -1.17
N LEU A 27 6.64 -14.45 -2.26
CA LEU A 27 5.29 -15.02 -2.25
C LEU A 27 5.22 -16.31 -1.43
N VAL A 28 6.19 -17.21 -1.59
CA VAL A 28 6.29 -18.45 -0.80
C VAL A 28 6.43 -18.15 0.69
N LYS A 29 7.22 -17.14 1.08
CA LYS A 29 7.32 -16.68 2.48
C LYS A 29 5.98 -16.16 3.04
N GLN A 30 5.07 -15.72 2.18
CA GLN A 30 3.69 -15.34 2.56
C GLN A 30 2.72 -16.52 2.51
N HIS A 31 3.22 -17.74 2.30
CA HIS A 31 2.46 -18.99 2.22
C HIS A 31 1.53 -19.08 1.00
N ALA A 32 1.84 -18.39 -0.10
CA ALA A 32 1.18 -18.60 -1.38
C ALA A 32 1.61 -19.94 -2.01
N ASP A 33 0.69 -20.59 -2.73
CA ASP A 33 1.03 -21.64 -3.69
C ASP A 33 1.46 -20.95 -5.00
N VAL A 34 2.77 -21.03 -5.31
CA VAL A 34 3.37 -20.31 -6.43
C VAL A 34 3.69 -21.28 -7.55
N ASN A 35 3.06 -21.10 -8.69
CA ASN A 35 3.28 -21.89 -9.90
C ASN A 35 3.94 -21.03 -10.97
N VAL A 36 5.03 -21.52 -11.57
CA VAL A 36 5.79 -20.76 -12.56
C VAL A 36 5.67 -21.41 -13.94
N ILE A 37 5.33 -20.59 -14.91
CA ILE A 37 5.32 -20.97 -16.34
C ILE A 37 6.37 -20.15 -17.06
N MET A 38 7.29 -20.80 -17.74
CA MET A 38 8.32 -20.14 -18.55
C MET A 38 8.08 -20.33 -20.04
N THR A 39 8.30 -19.27 -20.81
CA THR A 39 8.46 -19.47 -22.27
C THR A 39 9.81 -20.11 -22.56
N HIS A 40 9.97 -20.81 -23.71
CA HIS A 40 11.27 -21.34 -24.12
C HIS A 40 12.36 -20.26 -24.15
N ASN A 41 12.04 -19.03 -24.56
CA ASN A 41 13.01 -17.95 -24.57
C ASN A 41 13.44 -17.52 -23.16
N ALA A 42 12.60 -17.71 -22.14
CA ALA A 42 12.96 -17.39 -20.76
C ALA A 42 14.06 -18.32 -20.21
N THR A 43 14.12 -19.58 -20.67
CA THR A 43 15.12 -20.55 -20.20
C THR A 43 16.56 -20.18 -20.59
N ASN A 44 16.74 -19.25 -21.55
CA ASN A 44 18.03 -18.69 -21.87
C ASN A 44 18.56 -17.69 -20.84
N PHE A 45 17.69 -17.16 -19.97
CA PHE A 45 18.05 -16.15 -18.98
C PHE A 45 18.09 -16.68 -17.56
N ILE A 46 17.26 -17.69 -17.25
CA ILE A 46 17.22 -18.34 -15.94
C ILE A 46 16.82 -19.81 -16.10
N ASN A 47 17.41 -20.69 -15.30
CA ASN A 47 17.11 -22.12 -15.37
C ASN A 47 15.80 -22.43 -14.61
N PRO A 48 14.90 -23.29 -15.16
CA PRO A 48 13.66 -23.73 -14.50
C PRO A 48 13.86 -24.29 -13.09
N ILE A 49 14.95 -25.02 -12.84
CA ILE A 49 15.30 -25.60 -11.54
C ILE A 49 15.36 -24.53 -10.41
N THR A 50 15.65 -23.27 -10.76
CA THR A 50 15.65 -22.17 -9.79
C THR A 50 14.26 -21.97 -9.20
N PHE A 51 13.24 -21.95 -10.05
CA PHE A 51 11.86 -21.80 -9.61
C PHE A 51 11.33 -23.04 -8.90
N GLU A 52 11.65 -24.23 -9.41
CA GLU A 52 11.27 -25.51 -8.77
C GLU A 52 11.83 -25.62 -7.35
N THR A 53 13.08 -25.22 -7.15
CA THR A 53 13.72 -25.20 -5.82
C THR A 53 13.06 -24.21 -4.88
N LEU A 54 12.66 -23.03 -5.38
CA LEU A 54 12.06 -21.96 -4.54
C LEU A 54 10.61 -22.24 -4.19
N THR A 55 9.83 -22.80 -5.13
CA THR A 55 8.37 -22.94 -4.99
C THR A 55 7.96 -24.34 -4.51
N GLY A 56 8.79 -25.36 -4.73
CA GLY A 56 8.43 -26.74 -4.52
C GLY A 56 7.51 -27.31 -5.61
N ASN A 57 7.16 -26.51 -6.63
CA ASN A 57 6.31 -26.90 -7.75
C ASN A 57 7.14 -27.05 -9.02
N LYS A 58 6.72 -27.94 -9.94
CA LYS A 58 7.32 -28.08 -11.26
C LYS A 58 7.18 -26.78 -12.04
N CYS A 59 8.26 -26.35 -12.69
CA CYS A 59 8.24 -25.22 -13.61
C CYS A 59 7.73 -25.70 -14.99
N LEU A 60 6.62 -25.13 -15.45
CA LEU A 60 5.96 -25.55 -16.69
C LEU A 60 6.54 -24.78 -17.89
N ILE A 61 6.89 -25.49 -18.97
CA ILE A 61 7.44 -24.90 -20.19
C ILE A 61 6.64 -25.37 -21.41
N ASP A 62 6.47 -26.69 -21.54
CA ASP A 62 5.85 -27.32 -22.69
C ASP A 62 4.40 -27.67 -22.44
N THR A 63 3.52 -27.32 -23.38
CA THR A 63 2.09 -27.65 -23.31
C THR A 63 1.82 -29.14 -23.34
N PHE A 64 2.68 -29.92 -24.01
CA PHE A 64 2.53 -31.34 -24.28
C PHE A 64 3.61 -32.20 -23.63
N ASP A 65 4.06 -31.82 -22.44
CA ASP A 65 4.97 -32.67 -21.64
C ASP A 65 4.28 -33.98 -21.29
N ARG A 66 4.87 -35.12 -21.69
CA ARG A 66 4.32 -36.46 -21.50
C ARG A 66 4.43 -36.99 -20.05
N ASN A 67 5.14 -36.29 -19.18
CA ASN A 67 5.30 -36.63 -17.77
C ASN A 67 4.24 -36.03 -16.87
N PHE A 68 3.00 -35.85 -17.36
CA PHE A 68 1.90 -35.29 -16.59
C PHE A 68 1.00 -36.39 -15.96
N GLN A 69 0.39 -36.05 -14.84
CA GLN A 69 -0.59 -36.90 -14.16
C GLN A 69 -2.01 -36.61 -14.73
N TYR A 70 -2.46 -37.34 -15.72
CA TYR A 70 -3.85 -37.48 -16.24
C TYR A 70 -4.77 -36.23 -16.23
N SER A 71 -4.27 -35.01 -16.05
CA SER A 71 -5.01 -33.76 -16.16
C SER A 71 -4.34 -32.82 -17.16
N VAL A 72 -5.15 -32.08 -17.89
CA VAL A 72 -4.64 -31.03 -18.80
C VAL A 72 -4.09 -29.90 -17.91
N GLU A 73 -2.76 -29.84 -17.72
CA GLU A 73 -2.09 -29.00 -16.71
C GLU A 73 -2.51 -27.51 -16.79
N HIS A 74 -2.58 -26.93 -18.00
CA HIS A 74 -3.00 -25.53 -18.16
C HIS A 74 -4.47 -25.28 -17.73
N VAL A 75 -5.36 -26.28 -17.90
CA VAL A 75 -6.77 -26.18 -17.46
C VAL A 75 -6.88 -26.33 -15.95
N ALA A 76 -6.13 -27.28 -15.38
CA ALA A 76 -6.12 -27.50 -13.92
C ALA A 76 -5.59 -26.24 -13.20
N LEU A 77 -4.48 -25.71 -13.67
CA LEU A 77 -3.86 -24.50 -13.12
C LEU A 77 -4.76 -23.25 -13.31
N ALA A 78 -5.40 -23.13 -14.46
CA ALA A 78 -6.33 -22.03 -14.73
C ALA A 78 -7.52 -21.99 -13.77
N LYS A 79 -8.01 -23.16 -13.32
CA LYS A 79 -9.10 -23.28 -12.34
C LYS A 79 -8.67 -22.97 -10.91
N GLN A 80 -7.40 -23.20 -10.57
CA GLN A 80 -6.86 -23.01 -9.23
C GLN A 80 -6.32 -21.59 -9.01
N ALA A 81 -5.89 -20.91 -10.09
CA ALA A 81 -5.25 -19.61 -10.00
C ALA A 81 -6.19 -18.53 -9.45
N ASP A 82 -5.77 -17.87 -8.38
CA ASP A 82 -6.40 -16.63 -7.88
C ASP A 82 -5.89 -15.40 -8.63
N LEU A 83 -4.65 -15.45 -9.17
CA LEU A 83 -4.03 -14.37 -9.92
C LEU A 83 -2.97 -14.91 -10.88
N VAL A 84 -2.92 -14.33 -12.08
CA VAL A 84 -1.82 -14.51 -13.04
C VAL A 84 -1.03 -13.23 -13.17
N MET A 85 0.29 -13.28 -13.01
CA MET A 85 1.19 -12.18 -13.31
C MET A 85 2.20 -12.60 -14.36
N VAL A 86 2.20 -11.93 -15.51
CA VAL A 86 3.23 -12.12 -16.55
C VAL A 86 4.30 -11.06 -16.34
N ALA A 87 5.44 -11.50 -15.80
CA ALA A 87 6.58 -10.66 -15.47
C ALA A 87 7.90 -11.47 -15.58
N PRO A 88 8.90 -10.98 -16.29
CA PRO A 88 8.81 -9.90 -17.27
C PRO A 88 7.95 -10.28 -18.48
N ALA A 89 7.21 -9.33 -19.05
CA ALA A 89 6.43 -9.53 -20.26
C ALA A 89 7.14 -8.92 -21.47
N SER A 90 7.58 -9.76 -22.39
CA SER A 90 8.18 -9.32 -23.65
C SER A 90 7.11 -8.82 -24.64
N ALA A 91 7.49 -7.96 -25.57
CA ALA A 91 6.61 -7.49 -26.65
C ALA A 91 5.94 -8.64 -27.42
N ASN A 92 6.67 -9.74 -27.65
CA ASN A 92 6.14 -10.94 -28.29
C ASN A 92 4.94 -11.53 -27.53
N VAL A 93 5.09 -11.73 -26.21
CA VAL A 93 4.05 -12.34 -25.39
C VAL A 93 2.87 -11.37 -25.20
N ILE A 94 3.10 -10.07 -25.03
CA ILE A 94 2.06 -9.03 -25.02
C ILE A 94 1.24 -9.09 -26.33
N GLY A 95 1.92 -9.14 -27.48
CA GLY A 95 1.26 -9.25 -28.79
C GLY A 95 0.43 -10.53 -28.92
N LYS A 96 0.98 -11.68 -28.51
CA LYS A 96 0.25 -12.96 -28.54
C LYS A 96 -1.04 -12.91 -27.73
N ILE A 97 -0.96 -12.47 -26.46
CA ILE A 97 -2.11 -12.37 -25.56
C ILE A 97 -3.14 -11.39 -26.14
N ALA A 98 -2.70 -10.22 -26.65
CA ALA A 98 -3.59 -9.19 -27.21
C ALA A 98 -4.39 -9.68 -28.45
N TYR A 99 -3.85 -10.66 -29.18
CA TYR A 99 -4.52 -11.23 -30.36
C TYR A 99 -5.06 -12.65 -30.14
N GLY A 100 -5.04 -13.15 -28.91
CA GLY A 100 -5.60 -14.45 -28.57
C GLY A 100 -4.79 -15.63 -29.12
N ILE A 101 -3.49 -15.45 -29.37
CA ILE A 101 -2.58 -16.51 -29.83
C ILE A 101 -2.16 -17.33 -28.61
N ALA A 102 -2.55 -18.60 -28.58
CA ALA A 102 -2.29 -19.53 -27.49
C ALA A 102 -1.50 -20.75 -28.01
N ASP A 103 -0.25 -20.48 -28.44
CA ASP A 103 0.62 -21.45 -29.09
C ASP A 103 1.72 -22.02 -28.18
N ASP A 104 1.74 -21.60 -26.92
CA ASP A 104 2.66 -22.10 -25.89
C ASP A 104 1.95 -22.27 -24.54
N MET A 105 2.61 -22.92 -23.56
CA MET A 105 2.04 -23.21 -22.25
C MET A 105 1.59 -21.96 -21.52
N LEU A 106 2.35 -20.86 -21.57
CA LEU A 106 2.04 -19.60 -20.90
C LEU A 106 0.79 -18.94 -21.50
N THR A 107 0.80 -18.72 -22.80
CA THR A 107 -0.32 -18.03 -23.48
C THR A 107 -1.60 -18.83 -23.42
N THR A 108 -1.52 -20.16 -23.51
CA THR A 108 -2.68 -21.06 -23.32
C THR A 108 -3.26 -20.95 -21.91
N THR A 109 -2.40 -20.97 -20.88
CA THR A 109 -2.85 -20.83 -19.48
C THR A 109 -3.46 -19.46 -19.22
N VAL A 110 -2.82 -18.37 -19.67
CA VAL A 110 -3.33 -16.99 -19.50
C VAL A 110 -4.73 -16.85 -20.12
N MET A 111 -4.94 -17.44 -21.31
CA MET A 111 -6.25 -17.42 -21.99
C MET A 111 -7.32 -18.23 -21.25
N ALA A 112 -6.94 -19.33 -20.61
CA ALA A 112 -7.85 -20.21 -19.87
C ALA A 112 -8.22 -19.67 -18.47
N CYS A 113 -7.38 -18.80 -17.85
CA CYS A 113 -7.61 -18.29 -16.49
C CYS A 113 -8.75 -17.26 -16.45
N PRO A 114 -9.77 -17.44 -15.60
CA PRO A 114 -10.80 -16.45 -15.35
C PRO A 114 -10.41 -15.36 -14.36
N CYS A 115 -9.35 -15.59 -13.57
CA CYS A 115 -8.91 -14.70 -12.51
C CYS A 115 -8.27 -13.39 -13.01
N LYS A 116 -7.93 -12.49 -12.07
CA LYS A 116 -7.21 -11.23 -12.34
C LYS A 116 -5.89 -11.52 -13.04
N LYS A 117 -5.58 -10.73 -14.05
CA LYS A 117 -4.34 -10.82 -14.83
C LYS A 117 -3.59 -9.51 -14.77
N MET A 118 -2.29 -9.59 -14.44
CA MET A 118 -1.37 -8.47 -14.37
C MET A 118 -0.21 -8.71 -15.34
N ILE A 119 0.22 -7.68 -16.02
CA ILE A 119 1.31 -7.75 -17.00
C ILE A 119 2.33 -6.65 -16.71
N SER A 120 3.58 -7.04 -16.50
CA SER A 120 4.70 -6.12 -16.31
C SER A 120 5.63 -6.14 -17.53
N PRO A 121 5.51 -5.17 -18.45
CA PRO A 121 6.35 -5.08 -19.63
C PRO A 121 7.84 -4.94 -19.28
N ALA A 122 8.70 -5.61 -20.05
CA ALA A 122 10.15 -5.47 -19.93
C ALA A 122 10.81 -5.65 -21.31
N MET A 123 11.28 -4.55 -21.88
CA MET A 123 11.86 -4.52 -23.22
C MET A 123 12.71 -3.26 -23.43
N ASN A 124 13.40 -3.17 -24.55
CA ASN A 124 14.09 -1.95 -24.97
C ASN A 124 13.12 -0.76 -25.07
N HIS A 125 13.59 0.46 -24.78
CA HIS A 125 12.81 1.69 -24.81
C HIS A 125 12.07 1.89 -26.14
N ASN A 126 12.73 1.74 -27.28
CA ASN A 126 12.11 1.91 -28.59
C ASN A 126 11.04 0.85 -28.87
N MET A 127 11.22 -0.37 -28.36
CA MET A 127 10.20 -1.43 -28.44
C MET A 127 8.98 -1.07 -27.59
N TYR A 128 9.20 -0.56 -26.37
CA TYR A 128 8.10 -0.17 -25.49
C TYR A 128 7.27 0.97 -26.10
N HIS A 129 7.92 2.00 -26.66
CA HIS A 129 7.24 3.12 -27.31
C HIS A 129 6.81 2.85 -28.76
N ASN A 130 7.04 1.63 -29.27
CA ASN A 130 6.55 1.29 -30.59
C ASN A 130 5.01 1.35 -30.63
N PRO A 131 4.40 2.07 -31.60
CA PRO A 131 2.94 2.24 -31.67
C PRO A 131 2.15 0.94 -31.63
N ILE A 132 2.65 -0.13 -32.24
CA ILE A 132 2.00 -1.46 -32.25
C ILE A 132 2.02 -2.07 -30.84
N VAL A 133 3.11 -1.92 -30.09
CA VAL A 133 3.23 -2.42 -28.71
C VAL A 133 2.30 -1.61 -27.79
N GLN A 134 2.25 -0.29 -27.95
CA GLN A 134 1.35 0.57 -27.18
C GLN A 134 -0.13 0.26 -27.48
N ASP A 135 -0.50 0.02 -28.74
CA ASP A 135 -1.87 -0.40 -29.09
C ASP A 135 -2.22 -1.76 -28.44
N ASN A 136 -1.30 -2.73 -28.45
CA ASN A 136 -1.48 -4.01 -27.78
C ASN A 136 -1.68 -3.86 -26.27
N ILE A 137 -0.92 -2.99 -25.61
CA ILE A 137 -1.05 -2.66 -24.18
C ILE A 137 -2.44 -2.08 -23.91
N GLN A 138 -2.84 -1.04 -24.63
CA GLN A 138 -4.16 -0.40 -24.49
C GLN A 138 -5.31 -1.38 -24.77
N LYS A 139 -5.11 -2.28 -25.73
CA LYS A 139 -6.09 -3.33 -26.03
C LYS A 139 -6.27 -4.28 -24.87
N LEU A 140 -5.18 -4.71 -24.22
CA LEU A 140 -5.24 -5.57 -23.03
C LEU A 140 -5.89 -4.87 -21.84
N GLU A 141 -5.61 -3.58 -21.61
CA GLU A 141 -6.27 -2.78 -20.58
C GLU A 141 -7.80 -2.72 -20.80
N ARG A 142 -8.26 -2.52 -22.03
CA ARG A 142 -9.69 -2.56 -22.38
C ARG A 142 -10.35 -3.92 -22.10
N PHE A 143 -9.59 -5.00 -22.12
CA PHE A 143 -10.05 -6.34 -21.76
C PHE A 143 -9.86 -6.69 -20.28
N GLY A 144 -9.52 -5.71 -19.43
CA GLY A 144 -9.44 -5.86 -17.97
C GLY A 144 -8.11 -6.41 -17.46
N TYR A 145 -7.08 -6.51 -18.30
CA TYR A 145 -5.73 -6.78 -17.84
C TYR A 145 -5.16 -5.54 -17.16
N GLU A 146 -4.46 -5.73 -16.06
CA GLU A 146 -3.79 -4.64 -15.39
C GLU A 146 -2.34 -4.54 -15.87
N MET A 147 -2.00 -3.41 -16.49
CA MET A 147 -0.65 -3.15 -16.95
C MET A 147 0.15 -2.45 -15.85
N ILE A 148 1.26 -3.07 -15.45
CA ILE A 148 2.20 -2.47 -14.49
C ILE A 148 3.24 -1.70 -15.30
N ALA A 149 3.18 -0.38 -15.23
CA ALA A 149 4.07 0.48 -16.00
C ALA A 149 5.55 0.16 -15.69
N PRO A 150 6.42 0.09 -16.71
CA PRO A 150 7.84 -0.09 -16.49
C PRO A 150 8.45 1.16 -15.85
N ASP A 151 9.51 0.96 -15.07
CA ASP A 151 10.32 2.05 -14.53
C ASP A 151 11.17 2.70 -15.63
N ARG A 152 11.50 3.97 -15.41
CA ARG A 152 12.52 4.67 -16.17
C ARG A 152 13.88 4.49 -15.50
N GLY A 153 14.92 4.30 -16.31
CA GLY A 153 16.30 4.23 -15.83
C GLY A 153 17.22 3.55 -16.84
N MET A 154 18.44 3.27 -16.41
CA MET A 154 19.43 2.60 -17.24
C MET A 154 18.98 1.18 -17.60
N LEU A 155 18.89 0.89 -18.87
CA LEU A 155 18.56 -0.40 -19.45
C LEU A 155 19.81 -1.27 -19.59
N ALA A 156 19.63 -2.57 -19.82
CA ALA A 156 20.76 -3.51 -19.96
C ALA A 156 21.70 -3.22 -21.13
N ASN A 157 21.23 -2.48 -22.14
CA ASN A 157 22.03 -2.03 -23.29
C ASN A 157 22.76 -0.70 -23.05
N GLY A 158 22.66 -0.11 -21.86
CA GLY A 158 23.29 1.16 -21.49
C GLY A 158 22.49 2.41 -21.81
N ASP A 159 21.32 2.31 -22.46
CA ASP A 159 20.42 3.44 -22.71
C ASP A 159 19.65 3.84 -21.46
N ASP A 160 19.35 5.13 -21.28
CA ASP A 160 18.39 5.60 -20.28
C ASP A 160 17.01 5.73 -20.91
N GLY A 161 16.00 5.10 -20.31
CA GLY A 161 14.65 5.15 -20.85
C GLY A 161 13.67 4.26 -20.13
N ASP A 162 12.42 4.30 -20.60
CA ASP A 162 11.34 3.44 -20.12
C ASP A 162 11.51 2.01 -20.69
N GLY A 163 11.06 1.00 -19.95
CA GLY A 163 11.11 -0.39 -20.38
C GLY A 163 11.74 -1.34 -19.36
N ARG A 164 12.22 -0.80 -18.24
CA ARG A 164 12.75 -1.59 -17.13
C ARG A 164 11.60 -2.13 -16.29
N MET A 165 11.54 -3.45 -16.10
CA MET A 165 10.58 -4.04 -15.17
C MET A 165 10.80 -3.48 -13.75
N PRO A 166 9.75 -3.06 -13.03
CA PRO A 166 9.83 -2.64 -11.64
C PRO A 166 10.52 -3.69 -10.76
N GLU A 167 10.98 -3.26 -9.58
CA GLU A 167 11.61 -4.18 -8.64
C GLU A 167 10.59 -5.20 -8.10
N PRO A 168 11.05 -6.39 -7.68
CA PRO A 168 10.17 -7.46 -7.18
C PRO A 168 9.24 -7.00 -6.05
N GLU A 169 9.70 -6.09 -5.20
CA GLU A 169 8.95 -5.51 -4.09
C GLU A 169 7.71 -4.74 -4.57
N VAL A 170 7.84 -4.02 -5.69
CA VAL A 170 6.72 -3.30 -6.32
C VAL A 170 5.70 -4.30 -6.87
N LEU A 171 6.14 -5.33 -7.61
CA LEU A 171 5.26 -6.38 -8.14
C LEU A 171 4.55 -7.14 -7.01
N PHE A 172 5.25 -7.36 -5.92
CA PHE A 172 4.71 -7.98 -4.72
C PHE A 172 3.57 -7.16 -4.10
N GLU A 173 3.72 -5.84 -3.99
CA GLU A 173 2.64 -4.96 -3.49
C GLU A 173 1.39 -4.99 -4.41
N TYR A 174 1.54 -5.12 -5.73
CA TYR A 174 0.41 -5.35 -6.63
C TYR A 174 -0.35 -6.65 -6.31
N ILE A 175 0.38 -7.74 -6.04
CA ILE A 175 -0.21 -9.04 -5.69
C ILE A 175 -0.88 -8.96 -4.31
N LEU A 176 -0.23 -8.36 -3.32
CA LEU A 176 -0.81 -8.17 -1.98
C LEU A 176 -2.07 -7.31 -2.03
N ARG A 177 -2.05 -6.22 -2.80
CA ARG A 177 -3.23 -5.39 -2.99
C ARG A 177 -4.42 -6.21 -3.47
N GLU A 178 -4.21 -7.17 -4.37
CA GLU A 178 -5.30 -7.97 -4.93
C GLU A 178 -5.74 -9.10 -3.98
N LEU A 179 -4.80 -9.85 -3.40
CA LEU A 179 -5.07 -11.15 -2.77
C LEU A 179 -5.02 -11.18 -1.25
N ALA A 180 -4.35 -10.22 -0.59
CA ALA A 180 -4.01 -10.38 0.83
C ALA A 180 -5.20 -10.36 1.77
N PHE A 181 -6.26 -9.62 1.45
CA PHE A 181 -7.43 -9.45 2.31
C PHE A 181 -8.73 -9.42 1.50
N GLU A 182 -9.83 -9.75 2.16
CA GLU A 182 -11.17 -9.55 1.61
C GLU A 182 -11.42 -8.06 1.33
N LYS A 183 -12.19 -7.76 0.28
CA LYS A 183 -12.46 -6.39 -0.16
C LYS A 183 -13.72 -5.83 0.52
N ASP A 184 -13.80 -5.98 1.84
CA ASP A 184 -14.94 -5.56 2.67
C ASP A 184 -15.12 -4.03 2.76
N LEU A 185 -14.10 -3.25 2.39
CA LEU A 185 -14.17 -1.82 2.24
C LEU A 185 -14.29 -1.36 0.76
N ALA A 186 -14.62 -2.29 -0.16
CA ALA A 186 -14.81 -1.93 -1.57
C ALA A 186 -15.88 -0.84 -1.75
N GLY A 187 -15.57 0.17 -2.56
CA GLY A 187 -16.45 1.32 -2.80
C GLY A 187 -16.48 2.37 -1.69
N LYS A 188 -15.81 2.14 -0.56
CA LYS A 188 -15.70 3.11 0.53
C LYS A 188 -14.53 4.07 0.31
N LYS A 189 -14.71 5.33 0.72
CA LYS A 189 -13.68 6.36 0.73
C LYS A 189 -13.14 6.53 2.14
N VAL A 190 -11.84 6.35 2.31
CA VAL A 190 -11.16 6.43 3.63
C VAL A 190 -10.13 7.53 3.61
N LEU A 191 -10.23 8.49 4.53
CA LEU A 191 -9.22 9.51 4.75
C LEU A 191 -8.41 9.16 6.00
N VAL A 192 -7.09 9.11 5.84
CA VAL A 192 -6.17 8.91 6.97
C VAL A 192 -5.24 10.11 7.07
N THR A 193 -4.99 10.60 8.29
CA THR A 193 -3.92 11.58 8.52
C THR A 193 -2.69 10.89 9.12
N ALA A 194 -1.49 11.25 8.67
CA ALA A 194 -0.24 10.66 9.13
C ALA A 194 0.86 11.69 9.36
N GLY A 195 1.87 11.30 10.13
CA GLY A 195 3.06 12.10 10.40
C GLY A 195 2.87 13.13 11.50
N ALA A 196 3.81 14.05 11.58
CA ALA A 196 3.77 15.20 12.47
C ALA A 196 3.55 16.49 11.66
N THR A 197 2.88 17.47 12.25
CA THR A 197 2.93 18.83 11.70
C THR A 197 4.20 19.53 12.15
N MET A 198 4.66 20.49 11.36
CA MET A 198 5.84 21.32 11.63
C MET A 198 5.41 22.78 11.67
N GLU A 199 5.52 23.37 12.85
CA GLU A 199 5.13 24.76 13.09
C GLU A 199 6.37 25.64 13.00
N ALA A 200 6.49 26.38 11.91
CA ALA A 200 7.67 27.18 11.62
C ALA A 200 7.89 28.28 12.68
N ILE A 201 9.14 28.43 13.12
CA ILE A 201 9.62 29.55 13.93
C ILE A 201 10.25 30.60 13.00
N ASP A 202 11.04 30.13 12.04
CA ASP A 202 11.69 30.88 10.98
C ASP A 202 11.92 29.94 9.75
N PRO A 203 12.53 30.38 8.65
CA PRO A 203 12.76 29.52 7.48
C PRO A 203 13.61 28.26 7.74
N VAL A 204 14.26 28.16 8.91
CA VAL A 204 15.21 27.09 9.22
C VAL A 204 14.73 26.20 10.35
N ARG A 205 13.99 26.73 11.32
CA ARG A 205 13.61 26.06 12.57
C ARG A 205 12.10 25.93 12.71
N TYR A 206 11.66 24.85 13.31
CA TYR A 206 10.25 24.54 13.57
C TYR A 206 10.07 23.76 14.86
N ILE A 207 8.85 23.77 15.39
CA ILE A 207 8.36 22.93 16.46
C ILE A 207 7.61 21.76 15.83
N THR A 208 7.84 20.55 16.32
CA THR A 208 7.18 19.34 15.82
C THR A 208 7.03 18.28 16.92
N ASN A 209 6.26 17.25 16.63
CA ASN A 209 6.09 16.05 17.44
C ASN A 209 7.01 14.91 16.96
N HIS A 210 7.27 13.91 17.83
CA HIS A 210 8.12 12.74 17.51
C HIS A 210 7.44 11.69 16.59
N SER A 211 6.32 11.98 15.98
CA SER A 211 5.63 11.02 15.12
C SER A 211 6.44 10.69 13.86
N SER A 212 6.61 9.40 13.57
CA SER A 212 7.26 8.90 12.35
C SER A 212 6.31 8.68 11.17
N GLY A 213 4.99 8.79 11.38
CA GLY A 213 3.98 8.50 10.37
C GLY A 213 3.63 7.01 10.17
N LYS A 214 4.39 6.08 10.77
CA LYS A 214 4.24 4.63 10.56
C LYS A 214 2.81 4.12 10.79
N MET A 215 2.12 4.55 11.86
CA MET A 215 0.76 4.07 12.14
C MET A 215 -0.27 4.53 11.11
N GLY A 216 -0.20 5.81 10.70
CA GLY A 216 -1.07 6.34 9.65
C GLY A 216 -0.82 5.66 8.30
N CYS A 217 0.45 5.40 7.95
CA CYS A 217 0.79 4.63 6.75
C CYS A 217 0.27 3.19 6.81
N ALA A 218 0.37 2.52 7.97
CA ALA A 218 -0.17 1.17 8.15
C ALA A 218 -1.69 1.14 7.99
N LEU A 219 -2.41 2.12 8.55
CA LEU A 219 -3.86 2.26 8.38
C LEU A 219 -4.26 2.52 6.92
N ALA A 220 -3.55 3.41 6.24
CA ALA A 220 -3.80 3.70 4.83
C ALA A 220 -3.54 2.47 3.95
N LYS A 221 -2.44 1.72 4.20
CA LYS A 221 -2.13 0.47 3.51
C LYS A 221 -3.19 -0.59 3.75
N ALA A 222 -3.58 -0.82 5.00
CA ALA A 222 -4.59 -1.81 5.36
C ALA A 222 -5.96 -1.50 4.74
N ALA A 223 -6.40 -0.24 4.76
CA ALA A 223 -7.65 0.18 4.13
C ALA A 223 -7.62 -0.03 2.59
N MET A 224 -6.51 0.32 1.95
CA MET A 224 -6.28 0.11 0.51
C MET A 224 -6.29 -1.38 0.16
N GLN A 225 -5.62 -2.23 0.93
CA GLN A 225 -5.62 -3.69 0.72
C GLN A 225 -7.02 -4.31 0.90
N ARG A 226 -7.89 -3.70 1.69
CA ARG A 226 -9.31 -4.08 1.88
C ARG A 226 -10.24 -3.45 0.83
N GLY A 227 -9.70 -2.80 -0.21
CA GLY A 227 -10.45 -2.32 -1.37
C GLY A 227 -10.98 -0.89 -1.25
N ALA A 228 -10.65 -0.14 -0.19
CA ALA A 228 -11.06 1.24 -0.06
C ALA A 228 -10.29 2.16 -1.05
N LYS A 229 -10.94 3.24 -1.46
CA LYS A 229 -10.26 4.39 -2.04
C LYS A 229 -9.70 5.25 -0.91
N VAL A 230 -8.37 5.31 -0.79
CA VAL A 230 -7.70 5.94 0.34
C VAL A 230 -7.05 7.26 -0.04
N THR A 231 -7.31 8.30 0.77
CA THR A 231 -6.56 9.55 0.74
C THR A 231 -5.76 9.70 2.02
N LEU A 232 -4.45 9.85 1.89
CA LEU A 232 -3.51 10.06 2.98
C LEU A 232 -3.11 11.54 3.06
N VAL A 233 -3.56 12.26 4.10
CA VAL A 233 -3.08 13.62 4.39
C VAL A 233 -1.82 13.50 5.23
N ALA A 234 -0.68 13.75 4.60
CA ALA A 234 0.65 13.46 5.12
C ALA A 234 1.37 14.74 5.56
N GLY A 235 1.65 14.83 6.87
CA GLY A 235 2.63 15.77 7.42
C GLY A 235 4.05 15.24 7.22
N HIS A 236 4.99 15.66 8.08
CA HIS A 236 6.34 15.13 8.07
C HIS A 236 6.36 13.66 8.52
N MET A 237 6.95 12.79 7.70
CA MET A 237 7.06 11.36 7.95
C MET A 237 8.49 10.87 7.77
N GLU A 238 8.89 9.86 8.56
CA GLU A 238 10.17 9.15 8.43
C GLU A 238 10.06 7.93 7.49
N VAL A 239 8.87 7.62 6.98
CA VAL A 239 8.57 6.50 6.08
C VAL A 239 7.90 6.99 4.81
N LEU A 240 8.05 6.24 3.72
CA LEU A 240 7.36 6.54 2.47
C LEU A 240 5.87 6.21 2.59
N PRO A 241 4.99 7.00 1.94
CA PRO A 241 3.59 6.64 1.80
C PRO A 241 3.42 5.27 1.15
N PRO A 242 2.39 4.50 1.52
CA PRO A 242 2.10 3.24 0.84
C PRO A 242 1.70 3.47 -0.62
N MET A 243 1.98 2.47 -1.46
CA MET A 243 1.52 2.49 -2.86
C MET A 243 -0.02 2.47 -2.93
N PHE A 244 -0.56 2.92 -4.06
CA PHE A 244 -2.00 2.89 -4.39
C PHE A 244 -2.90 3.75 -3.49
N VAL A 245 -2.34 4.75 -2.82
CA VAL A 245 -3.10 5.75 -2.06
C VAL A 245 -2.89 7.15 -2.67
N ASP A 246 -3.92 7.99 -2.61
CA ASP A 246 -3.82 9.39 -2.99
C ASP A 246 -3.15 10.17 -1.85
N VAL A 247 -2.03 10.85 -2.11
CA VAL A 247 -1.27 11.55 -1.06
C VAL A 247 -1.42 13.07 -1.19
N VAL A 248 -1.84 13.71 -0.09
CA VAL A 248 -1.91 15.16 0.05
C VAL A 248 -0.88 15.59 1.09
N ASN A 249 0.21 16.19 0.64
CA ASN A 249 1.28 16.64 1.52
C ASN A 249 0.91 17.98 2.17
N VAL A 250 1.12 18.08 3.48
CA VAL A 250 0.91 19.28 4.29
C VAL A 250 2.11 19.51 5.20
N LYS A 251 2.26 20.75 5.69
CA LYS A 251 3.38 21.10 6.60
C LYS A 251 2.89 21.41 8.01
N SER A 252 2.01 22.38 8.13
CA SER A 252 1.53 22.90 9.42
C SER A 252 0.20 22.28 9.84
N ALA A 253 -0.18 22.52 11.10
CA ALA A 253 -1.51 22.19 11.61
C ALA A 253 -2.61 22.93 10.84
N ALA A 254 -2.34 24.15 10.37
CA ALA A 254 -3.26 24.93 9.57
C ALA A 254 -3.49 24.30 8.20
N ASP A 255 -2.42 23.87 7.50
CA ASP A 255 -2.52 23.18 6.21
C ASP A 255 -3.28 21.86 6.36
N MET A 256 -2.99 21.09 7.42
CA MET A 256 -3.68 19.82 7.69
C MET A 256 -5.18 20.06 8.00
N PHE A 257 -5.52 21.09 8.75
CA PHE A 257 -6.90 21.46 9.00
C PHE A 257 -7.64 21.78 7.69
N GLU A 258 -7.05 22.60 6.84
CA GLU A 258 -7.64 22.98 5.55
C GLU A 258 -7.83 21.77 4.63
N ALA A 259 -6.80 20.95 4.48
CA ALA A 259 -6.86 19.74 3.64
C ALA A 259 -7.91 18.75 4.12
N VAL A 260 -7.92 18.46 5.44
CA VAL A 260 -8.87 17.50 6.02
C VAL A 260 -10.30 18.01 5.92
N THR A 261 -10.57 19.27 6.28
CA THR A 261 -11.94 19.83 6.26
C THR A 261 -12.52 19.93 4.85
N LYS A 262 -11.67 20.17 3.85
CA LYS A 262 -12.05 20.17 2.42
C LYS A 262 -12.44 18.77 1.93
N LEU A 263 -11.72 17.74 2.36
CA LEU A 263 -11.90 16.36 1.88
C LEU A 263 -12.97 15.59 2.68
N ALA A 264 -13.17 15.92 3.96
CA ALA A 264 -14.03 15.21 4.89
C ALA A 264 -15.47 14.96 4.40
N PRO A 265 -16.15 15.92 3.73
CA PRO A 265 -17.54 15.69 3.31
C PRO A 265 -17.76 14.50 2.37
N GLU A 266 -16.72 14.09 1.65
CA GLU A 266 -16.81 12.97 0.70
C GLU A 266 -16.36 11.62 1.28
N GLN A 267 -15.86 11.58 2.53
CA GLN A 267 -15.28 10.37 3.10
C GLN A 267 -16.32 9.57 3.89
N ASP A 268 -16.23 8.25 3.84
CA ASP A 268 -17.06 7.35 4.65
C ASP A 268 -16.41 7.08 6.00
N ILE A 269 -15.08 6.94 6.01
CA ILE A 269 -14.29 6.74 7.24
C ILE A 269 -13.20 7.81 7.29
N ILE A 270 -13.02 8.43 8.45
CA ILE A 270 -11.92 9.36 8.70
C ILE A 270 -11.12 8.88 9.91
N VAL A 271 -9.82 8.60 9.72
CA VAL A 271 -8.90 8.18 10.78
C VAL A 271 -7.87 9.27 11.01
N LYS A 272 -7.98 9.97 12.13
CA LYS A 272 -7.03 11.03 12.51
C LYS A 272 -5.89 10.44 13.34
N ALA A 273 -4.85 9.93 12.65
CA ALA A 273 -3.68 9.32 13.29
C ALA A 273 -2.43 10.23 13.35
N ALA A 274 -2.47 11.38 12.69
CA ALA A 274 -1.38 12.36 12.73
C ALA A 274 -1.19 12.98 14.11
N ALA A 275 0.05 13.26 14.46
CA ALA A 275 0.43 14.05 15.64
C ALA A 275 0.44 15.55 15.27
N VAL A 276 -0.71 16.17 15.35
CA VAL A 276 -0.90 17.61 15.09
C VAL A 276 -0.45 18.40 16.31
N ALA A 277 0.31 19.45 16.11
CA ALA A 277 0.72 20.36 17.19
C ALA A 277 -0.49 21.13 17.72
N ASP A 278 -0.64 21.17 19.05
CA ASP A 278 -1.71 21.94 19.70
C ASP A 278 -1.42 23.45 19.74
N TYR A 279 -0.16 23.82 19.51
CA TYR A 279 0.33 25.19 19.54
C TYR A 279 1.23 25.48 18.34
N THR A 280 1.16 26.70 17.82
CA THR A 280 2.00 27.23 16.74
C THR A 280 2.54 28.61 17.14
N PRO A 281 3.71 29.06 16.67
CA PRO A 281 4.18 30.42 16.90
C PRO A 281 3.15 31.48 16.49
N VAL A 282 3.01 32.53 17.30
CA VAL A 282 2.13 33.66 16.97
C VAL A 282 2.61 34.35 15.70
N GLU A 283 3.95 34.55 15.63
CA GLU A 283 4.64 35.17 14.50
C GLU A 283 5.74 34.22 13.99
N VAL A 284 5.88 34.15 12.67
CA VAL A 284 6.95 33.42 12.00
C VAL A 284 7.92 34.46 11.42
N ALA A 285 9.17 34.38 11.78
CA ALA A 285 10.18 35.32 11.28
C ALA A 285 10.47 35.05 9.80
N ASP A 286 10.50 36.08 8.97
CA ASP A 286 10.83 35.97 7.53
C ASP A 286 12.29 35.58 7.28
N ASN A 287 13.18 35.88 8.23
CA ASN A 287 14.60 35.56 8.17
C ASN A 287 15.02 34.69 9.34
N LYS A 288 16.08 33.90 9.16
CA LYS A 288 16.68 33.15 10.26
C LYS A 288 16.99 34.05 11.44
N ILE A 289 16.40 33.79 12.60
CA ILE A 289 16.67 34.53 13.83
C ILE A 289 18.14 34.33 14.20
N LYS A 290 18.90 35.44 14.27
CA LYS A 290 20.32 35.40 14.67
C LYS A 290 20.44 35.17 16.19
N LYS A 291 21.52 34.53 16.61
CA LYS A 291 21.86 34.37 18.04
C LYS A 291 22.09 35.76 18.63
N SER A 292 21.44 36.04 19.74
CA SER A 292 21.69 37.20 20.61
C SER A 292 22.28 36.74 21.93
N ASP A 293 22.70 37.68 22.77
CA ASP A 293 23.22 37.41 24.14
C ASP A 293 22.08 37.07 25.12
N ASP A 294 20.82 37.36 24.75
CA ASP A 294 19.63 37.07 25.55
C ASP A 294 19.00 35.72 25.17
N ASP A 295 18.24 35.12 26.10
CA ASP A 295 17.46 33.93 25.89
C ASP A 295 16.30 34.18 24.88
N MET A 296 16.14 33.26 23.95
CA MET A 296 15.05 33.34 22.95
C MET A 296 13.75 32.88 23.58
N LYS A 297 12.70 33.70 23.46
CA LYS A 297 11.34 33.37 23.85
C LYS A 297 10.47 33.30 22.59
N ILE A 298 9.63 32.29 22.51
CA ILE A 298 8.69 32.12 21.40
C ILE A 298 7.27 32.15 22.00
N GLU A 299 6.49 33.11 21.58
CA GLU A 299 5.08 33.19 21.95
C GLU A 299 4.27 32.22 21.08
N LEU A 300 3.43 31.40 21.73
CA LEU A 300 2.62 30.37 21.05
C LEU A 300 1.12 30.66 21.19
N LYS A 301 0.38 30.40 20.11
CA LYS A 301 -1.10 30.39 20.09
C LYS A 301 -1.62 29.00 19.80
N ARG A 302 -2.86 28.71 20.20
CA ARG A 302 -3.53 27.44 19.92
C ARG A 302 -3.81 27.26 18.44
N THR A 303 -3.64 26.03 17.97
CA THR A 303 -4.06 25.60 16.63
C THR A 303 -5.55 25.25 16.61
N LYS A 304 -6.10 25.06 15.40
CA LYS A 304 -7.48 24.62 15.24
C LYS A 304 -7.62 23.13 15.57
N ASP A 305 -8.66 22.77 16.29
CA ASP A 305 -8.96 21.38 16.63
C ASP A 305 -9.66 20.66 15.47
N ILE A 306 -8.88 19.88 14.72
CA ILE A 306 -9.36 19.13 13.56
C ILE A 306 -10.43 18.11 13.97
N LEU A 307 -10.17 17.33 15.05
CA LEU A 307 -11.09 16.27 15.47
C LEU A 307 -12.41 16.83 15.97
N GLY A 308 -12.36 17.91 16.75
CA GLY A 308 -13.57 18.62 17.21
C GLY A 308 -14.38 19.21 16.06
N TYR A 309 -13.71 19.77 15.05
CA TYR A 309 -14.38 20.25 13.85
C TYR A 309 -15.09 19.12 13.08
N LEU A 310 -14.39 18.00 12.87
CA LEU A 310 -14.95 16.84 12.17
C LEU A 310 -16.20 16.29 12.88
N GLY A 311 -16.16 16.16 14.21
CA GLY A 311 -17.32 15.67 14.97
C GLY A 311 -18.52 16.62 14.93
N GLN A 312 -18.29 17.95 14.88
CA GLN A 312 -19.36 18.95 14.75
C GLN A 312 -20.00 18.97 13.35
N HIS A 313 -19.25 18.54 12.31
CA HIS A 313 -19.68 18.56 10.92
C HIS A 313 -19.85 17.14 10.35
N LYS A 314 -19.94 16.14 11.21
CA LYS A 314 -20.11 14.74 10.84
C LYS A 314 -21.43 14.54 10.10
N ARG A 315 -21.36 13.91 8.92
CA ARG A 315 -22.58 13.55 8.18
C ARG A 315 -23.11 12.18 8.62
N ASP A 316 -24.37 11.92 8.35
CA ASP A 316 -25.00 10.64 8.62
C ASP A 316 -24.27 9.50 7.88
N GLY A 317 -24.00 8.40 8.57
CA GLY A 317 -23.28 7.24 8.07
C GLY A 317 -21.76 7.45 7.91
N GLN A 318 -21.22 8.59 8.32
CA GLN A 318 -19.78 8.82 8.37
C GLN A 318 -19.19 8.34 9.70
N VAL A 319 -18.05 7.67 9.66
CA VAL A 319 -17.36 7.15 10.85
C VAL A 319 -16.05 7.91 11.08
N ILE A 320 -15.86 8.39 12.32
CA ILE A 320 -14.69 9.18 12.72
C ILE A 320 -13.93 8.46 13.83
N CYS A 321 -12.65 8.16 13.57
CA CYS A 321 -11.72 7.60 14.54
C CYS A 321 -10.61 8.59 14.86
N GLY A 322 -10.40 8.86 16.14
CA GLY A 322 -9.28 9.66 16.64
C GLY A 322 -8.22 8.81 17.33
N PHE A 323 -7.00 9.35 17.42
CA PHE A 323 -5.95 8.80 18.27
C PHE A 323 -5.77 9.64 19.53
N SER A 324 -5.49 8.97 20.63
CA SER A 324 -5.17 9.59 21.92
C SER A 324 -3.87 9.01 22.44
N MET A 325 -3.01 9.87 22.92
CA MET A 325 -1.77 9.49 23.56
C MET A 325 -1.74 10.11 24.93
N GLU A 326 -1.91 9.28 25.96
CA GLU A 326 -2.08 9.72 27.34
C GLU A 326 -0.99 9.06 28.21
N THR A 327 -0.56 9.76 29.24
CA THR A 327 0.40 9.26 30.24
C THR A 327 -0.26 8.82 31.55
N GLN A 328 -1.50 9.27 31.80
CA GLN A 328 -2.27 8.95 33.00
C GLN A 328 -3.75 8.81 32.63
N ASP A 329 -4.48 7.96 33.34
CA ASP A 329 -5.94 7.74 33.19
C ASP A 329 -6.38 7.58 31.74
N VAL A 330 -5.64 6.76 30.98
CA VAL A 330 -5.75 6.62 29.51
C VAL A 330 -7.19 6.37 29.08
N ILE A 331 -7.88 5.41 29.71
CA ILE A 331 -9.27 5.06 29.34
C ILE A 331 -10.20 6.23 29.61
N LYS A 332 -10.22 6.74 30.83
CA LYS A 332 -11.15 7.82 31.25
C LYS A 332 -10.98 9.12 30.43
N ASN A 333 -9.75 9.48 30.12
CA ASN A 333 -9.47 10.66 29.31
C ASN A 333 -9.89 10.45 27.84
N SER A 334 -9.70 9.24 27.31
CA SER A 334 -10.11 8.90 25.95
C SER A 334 -11.61 8.74 25.79
N GLU A 335 -12.35 8.22 26.80
CA GLU A 335 -13.81 8.21 26.84
C GLU A 335 -14.40 9.64 26.82
N LYS A 336 -13.84 10.56 27.61
CA LYS A 336 -14.22 11.98 27.56
C LYS A 336 -13.95 12.57 26.18
N LYS A 337 -12.83 12.20 25.54
CA LYS A 337 -12.47 12.67 24.21
C LYS A 337 -13.44 12.13 23.15
N LEU A 338 -13.85 10.85 23.25
CA LEU A 338 -14.86 10.24 22.38
C LEU A 338 -16.15 11.07 22.37
N THR A 339 -16.72 11.32 23.56
CA THR A 339 -17.99 12.07 23.72
C THR A 339 -17.84 13.54 23.32
N ASN A 340 -16.80 14.23 23.83
CA ASN A 340 -16.63 15.67 23.60
C ASN A 340 -16.32 16.02 22.15
N LYS A 341 -15.73 15.07 21.39
CA LYS A 341 -15.39 15.25 19.97
C LYS A 341 -16.37 14.58 19.02
N ASN A 342 -17.45 13.98 19.53
CA ASN A 342 -18.46 13.27 18.74
C ASN A 342 -17.80 12.26 17.75
N CYS A 343 -16.87 11.46 18.27
CA CYS A 343 -16.19 10.39 17.50
C CYS A 343 -16.87 9.05 17.74
N ASP A 344 -16.71 8.12 16.80
CA ASP A 344 -17.22 6.74 16.95
C ASP A 344 -16.21 5.84 17.65
N MET A 345 -14.92 6.15 17.49
CA MET A 345 -13.84 5.39 18.11
C MET A 345 -12.65 6.28 18.46
N ILE A 346 -12.00 5.97 19.58
CA ILE A 346 -10.69 6.51 19.95
C ILE A 346 -9.71 5.33 20.12
N CYS A 347 -8.60 5.40 19.41
CA CYS A 347 -7.46 4.52 19.58
C CYS A 347 -6.51 5.13 20.62
N ALA A 348 -6.48 4.58 21.81
CA ALA A 348 -5.64 5.08 22.89
C ALA A 348 -4.32 4.30 22.97
N ASN A 349 -3.20 5.03 22.92
CA ASN A 349 -1.86 4.48 23.08
C ASN A 349 -1.30 4.81 24.46
N SER A 350 -0.67 3.83 25.13
CA SER A 350 0.09 4.04 26.35
C SER A 350 1.57 4.30 26.05
N LEU A 351 2.11 5.41 26.52
CA LEU A 351 3.54 5.70 26.42
C LEU A 351 4.40 4.90 27.42
N LYS A 352 3.78 4.23 28.40
CA LYS A 352 4.47 3.52 29.48
C LYS A 352 4.86 2.09 29.11
N THR A 353 4.34 1.54 28.00
CA THR A 353 4.59 0.16 27.60
C THR A 353 5.87 0.08 26.77
N ALA A 354 6.87 -0.66 27.25
CA ALA A 354 8.11 -0.90 26.49
C ALA A 354 7.78 -1.61 25.16
N GLY A 355 8.33 -1.13 24.05
CA GLY A 355 8.05 -1.65 22.70
C GLY A 355 6.82 -1.03 22.01
N ALA A 356 6.06 -0.16 22.70
CA ALA A 356 4.98 0.61 22.08
C ALA A 356 5.38 2.08 21.98
N GLY A 357 5.13 2.74 20.85
CA GLY A 357 5.42 4.16 20.70
C GLY A 357 5.59 4.63 19.25
N PHE A 358 6.06 5.88 19.09
CA PHE A 358 6.10 6.54 17.79
C PHE A 358 7.05 5.89 16.77
N LYS A 359 8.24 5.44 17.19
CA LYS A 359 9.30 4.96 16.27
C LYS A 359 9.40 3.44 16.16
N THR A 360 8.73 2.69 17.04
CA THR A 360 8.72 1.22 17.02
C THR A 360 7.81 0.68 15.92
N ASP A 361 8.03 -0.57 15.52
CA ASP A 361 7.17 -1.26 14.54
C ASP A 361 5.97 -1.95 15.19
N THR A 362 5.96 -2.05 16.53
CA THR A 362 4.89 -2.61 17.35
C THR A 362 4.09 -1.53 18.06
N ASN A 363 2.87 -1.89 18.48
CA ASN A 363 2.03 -1.02 19.29
C ASN A 363 1.15 -1.84 20.26
N VAL A 364 0.70 -1.19 21.34
CA VAL A 364 -0.34 -1.63 22.25
C VAL A 364 -1.43 -0.57 22.23
N ILE A 365 -2.60 -0.93 21.74
CA ILE A 365 -3.70 0.00 21.52
C ILE A 365 -4.93 -0.46 22.27
N THR A 366 -5.61 0.46 22.97
CA THR A 366 -6.96 0.25 23.49
C THR A 366 -7.95 0.91 22.56
N LEU A 367 -8.87 0.14 21.99
CA LEU A 367 -10.00 0.64 21.20
C LEU A 367 -11.12 1.05 22.14
N ILE A 368 -11.57 2.29 22.05
CA ILE A 368 -12.61 2.86 22.91
C ILE A 368 -13.75 3.33 22.02
N THR A 369 -14.94 2.77 22.26
CA THR A 369 -16.20 3.07 21.57
C THR A 369 -17.28 3.34 22.62
N GLU A 370 -18.49 3.70 22.22
CA GLU A 370 -19.65 3.76 23.12
C GLU A 370 -19.94 2.41 23.80
N GLY A 371 -19.60 1.29 23.15
CA GLY A 371 -19.77 -0.06 23.69
C GLY A 371 -18.72 -0.47 24.73
N GLY A 372 -17.75 0.39 25.04
CA GLY A 372 -16.68 0.15 26.01
C GLY A 372 -15.28 0.15 25.44
N ALA A 373 -14.32 -0.34 26.24
CA ALA A 373 -12.91 -0.37 25.92
C ALA A 373 -12.42 -1.79 25.69
N VAL A 374 -11.69 -2.04 24.61
CA VAL A 374 -11.05 -3.32 24.27
C VAL A 374 -9.55 -3.10 24.11
N GLU A 375 -8.74 -3.70 24.98
CA GLU A 375 -7.29 -3.66 24.89
C GLU A 375 -6.80 -4.72 23.92
N LEU A 376 -6.02 -4.32 22.91
CA LEU A 376 -5.35 -5.21 21.98
C LEU A 376 -4.00 -5.66 22.56
N PRO A 377 -3.59 -6.92 22.37
CA PRO A 377 -2.24 -7.36 22.74
C PRO A 377 -1.19 -6.59 21.93
N MET A 378 0.07 -6.65 22.39
CA MET A 378 1.18 -6.11 21.59
C MET A 378 1.23 -6.80 20.23
N MET A 379 1.19 -6.02 19.17
CA MET A 379 1.21 -6.51 17.79
C MET A 379 1.92 -5.52 16.86
N THR A 380 2.17 -5.93 15.63
CA THR A 380 2.72 -5.01 14.61
C THR A 380 1.72 -3.87 14.33
N LYS A 381 2.22 -2.74 13.84
CA LYS A 381 1.33 -1.63 13.43
C LYS A 381 0.43 -2.02 12.25
N GLU A 382 0.89 -2.93 11.39
CA GLU A 382 0.07 -3.48 10.30
C GLU A 382 -1.09 -4.31 10.85
N ASP A 383 -0.84 -5.24 11.80
CA ASP A 383 -1.90 -6.01 12.43
C ASP A 383 -2.86 -5.11 13.22
N ALA A 384 -2.33 -4.14 13.95
CA ALA A 384 -3.14 -3.17 14.69
C ALA A 384 -4.04 -2.34 13.75
N ALA A 385 -3.54 -1.96 12.57
CA ALA A 385 -4.33 -1.25 11.57
C ALA A 385 -5.51 -2.09 11.07
N HIS A 386 -5.32 -3.37 10.80
CA HIS A 386 -6.41 -4.28 10.43
C HIS A 386 -7.44 -4.41 11.56
N ARG A 387 -7.01 -4.59 12.82
CA ARG A 387 -7.92 -4.67 13.97
C ARG A 387 -8.74 -3.39 14.18
N ILE A 388 -8.14 -2.22 13.97
CA ILE A 388 -8.85 -0.93 14.00
C ILE A 388 -9.89 -0.88 12.88
N LEU A 389 -9.54 -1.25 11.67
CA LEU A 389 -10.45 -1.27 10.54
C LEU A 389 -11.56 -2.32 10.68
N ASP A 390 -11.32 -3.45 11.37
CA ASP A 390 -12.35 -4.44 11.68
C ASP A 390 -13.48 -3.82 12.51
N GLU A 391 -13.15 -2.99 13.49
CA GLU A 391 -14.16 -2.31 14.30
C GLU A 391 -14.85 -1.19 13.53
N LEU A 392 -14.11 -0.39 12.74
CA LEU A 392 -14.68 0.69 11.94
C LEU A 392 -15.63 0.17 10.84
N ALA A 393 -15.30 -0.98 10.24
CA ALA A 393 -16.13 -1.59 9.21
C ALA A 393 -17.50 -2.08 9.73
N LYS A 394 -17.64 -2.35 11.02
CA LYS A 394 -18.93 -2.70 11.64
C LYS A 394 -19.87 -1.52 11.83
N MET A 395 -19.36 -0.28 11.69
CA MET A 395 -20.08 0.96 11.97
C MET A 395 -20.62 1.64 10.69
N ILE A 396 -20.29 1.10 9.48
CA ILE A 396 -20.65 1.67 8.18
C ILE A 396 -21.66 0.83 7.40
#